data_bda0e9237a571e1e67067ba7741b7961
#
_entry.id   bda0e9237a571e1e67067ba7741b7961
#
_cell.length_a   1.000
_cell.length_b   1.000
_cell.length_c   1.000
_cell.angle_alpha   90.00
_cell.angle_beta   90.00
_cell.angle_gamma   90.00
#
_symmetry.space_group_name_H-M   'P 1'
#
loop_
_entity.id
_entity.type
_entity.pdbx_description
1 polymer ?
#
loop_
_entity_poly.entity_id
_entity_poly.type
_entity_poly.pdbx_seq_one_letter_code
_entity_poly.pdbx_strand_id
1 'polypeptide(L)'
;MAVDRRTFSLGMVLATITACNTGAEGHARPSDVFWQQYRARFLLPEGRIVDNGNGGISHSESQSYGMLFALGANDREAFDRIANWTRSMLLREDMALHSWRYDPNASHAVSDPNNATDGDIVIAWALALAGERWQNSVYADRSAEIRAAIRQHCVISRYGRNLLLPGIQGFVEQDAVLLNPSYFVWPALDTFARLDGEAAWAAIIADSEDITGLARFGSHQLPTDWLAVTGRDEVEPARGRPPRFGYDAIRVPLFAALGQRISLVPGVEAFWRGCLASSQPIPAWVDVVTGEQADYAVSAGGSAIISRVLGTSAPVLLANDYFAASLQMLARQ
;
A
#
# COMPACT_ATOMS: atom_id res chain seq x y z
N MET A 1 -3.89 43.49 -68.09
CA MET A 1 -4.16 44.64 -67.23
C MET A 1 -3.53 44.31 -65.86
N ALA A 2 -2.30 44.73 -65.70
CA ALA A 2 -1.82 45.86 -64.90
C ALA A 2 -2.18 45.67 -63.40
N VAL A 3 -1.24 45.13 -62.61
CA VAL A 3 -0.17 45.75 -61.81
C VAL A 3 -0.73 46.57 -60.64
N ASP A 4 -0.37 46.27 -59.41
CA ASP A 4 0.57 47.13 -58.69
C ASP A 4 1.22 46.45 -57.47
N ARG A 5 2.54 46.63 -57.38
CA ARG A 5 3.38 46.27 -56.24
C ARG A 5 3.43 47.45 -55.29
N ARG A 6 3.16 47.24 -54.03
CA ARG A 6 3.64 48.16 -52.98
C ARG A 6 4.41 47.38 -51.89
N THR A 7 5.68 47.63 -51.91
CA THR A 7 6.67 47.38 -50.85
C THR A 7 6.26 48.00 -49.52
N PHE A 8 6.27 47.21 -48.46
CA PHE A 8 6.26 47.75 -47.09
C PHE A 8 7.53 47.34 -46.41
N SER A 9 8.24 48.31 -45.92
CA SER A 9 9.52 48.23 -45.23
C SER A 9 9.34 47.62 -43.84
N LEU A 10 10.22 46.67 -43.52
CA LEU A 10 10.33 46.05 -42.20
C LEU A 10 11.05 47.01 -41.24
N GLY A 11 10.34 47.57 -40.29
CA GLY A 11 10.91 48.26 -39.14
C GLY A 11 11.21 47.25 -38.03
N MET A 12 12.49 46.96 -37.78
CA MET A 12 12.96 46.08 -36.73
C MET A 12 12.97 46.86 -35.39
N VAL A 13 12.00 46.59 -34.52
CA VAL A 13 12.02 47.08 -33.12
C VAL A 13 12.65 45.99 -32.26
N LEU A 14 13.90 46.22 -31.84
CA LEU A 14 14.53 45.41 -30.78
C LEU A 14 13.85 45.77 -29.44
N ALA A 15 12.99 44.89 -28.95
CA ALA A 15 12.54 44.93 -27.58
C ALA A 15 13.52 44.11 -26.72
N THR A 16 14.35 44.78 -25.94
CA THR A 16 15.16 44.18 -24.88
C THR A 16 14.23 43.72 -23.77
N ILE A 17 13.99 42.39 -23.72
CA ILE A 17 13.30 41.77 -22.59
C ILE A 17 14.32 41.61 -21.47
N THR A 18 14.25 42.52 -20.50
CA THR A 18 14.93 42.33 -19.19
C THR A 18 14.18 41.22 -18.48
N ALA A 19 14.76 40.01 -18.47
CA ALA A 19 14.25 38.90 -17.67
C ALA A 19 14.47 39.25 -16.19
N CYS A 20 13.45 39.70 -15.51
CA CYS A 20 13.40 39.68 -14.05
C CYS A 20 13.36 38.21 -13.60
N ASN A 21 14.49 37.71 -13.15
CA ASN A 21 14.59 36.41 -12.51
C ASN A 21 14.01 36.57 -11.09
N THR A 22 12.68 36.54 -10.97
CA THR A 22 12.02 36.35 -9.67
C THR A 22 12.19 34.89 -9.31
N GLY A 23 13.11 34.61 -8.42
CA GLY A 23 13.26 33.30 -7.79
C GLY A 23 11.90 32.86 -7.25
N ALA A 24 11.27 31.94 -7.94
CA ALA A 24 10.12 31.22 -7.41
C ALA A 24 10.66 30.43 -6.21
N GLU A 25 10.45 30.95 -5.01
CA GLU A 25 10.48 30.11 -3.81
C GLU A 25 9.42 29.03 -4.03
N GLY A 26 9.87 27.86 -4.48
CA GLY A 26 9.04 26.71 -4.72
C GLY A 26 8.44 26.27 -3.40
N HIS A 27 7.18 26.62 -3.16
CA HIS A 27 6.44 26.06 -2.04
C HIS A 27 6.48 24.52 -2.20
N ALA A 28 7.16 23.85 -1.27
CA ALA A 28 7.22 22.39 -1.24
C ALA A 28 5.79 21.84 -1.32
N ARG A 29 5.58 20.83 -2.17
CA ARG A 29 4.27 20.19 -2.26
C ARG A 29 3.94 19.57 -0.90
N PRO A 30 2.67 19.54 -0.46
CA PRO A 30 2.30 18.93 0.82
C PRO A 30 2.83 17.50 1.00
N SER A 31 2.92 16.72 -0.05
CA SER A 31 3.55 15.38 -0.06
C SER A 31 5.03 15.41 0.32
N ASP A 32 5.76 16.44 -0.09
CA ASP A 32 7.20 16.55 0.19
C ASP A 32 7.44 16.86 1.68
N VAL A 33 6.57 17.68 2.30
CA VAL A 33 6.64 17.99 3.74
C VAL A 33 6.37 16.72 4.58
N PHE A 34 5.36 15.94 4.22
CA PHE A 34 5.04 14.69 4.93
C PHE A 34 6.17 13.66 4.77
N TRP A 35 6.73 13.52 3.57
CA TRP A 35 7.88 12.66 3.36
C TRP A 35 9.11 13.08 4.19
N GLN A 36 9.43 14.37 4.24
CA GLN A 36 10.55 14.87 5.05
C GLN A 36 10.35 14.54 6.54
N GLN A 37 9.12 14.72 7.07
CA GLN A 37 8.81 14.38 8.46
C GLN A 37 8.86 12.86 8.69
N TYR A 38 8.33 12.05 7.77
CA TYR A 38 8.37 10.59 7.85
C TYR A 38 9.80 10.08 7.84
N ARG A 39 10.59 10.53 6.88
CA ARG A 39 12.01 10.20 6.75
C ARG A 39 12.80 10.56 8.00
N ALA A 40 12.60 11.75 8.55
CA ALA A 40 13.30 12.20 9.75
C ALA A 40 12.96 11.40 11.00
N ARG A 41 11.76 10.80 11.07
CA ARG A 41 11.30 10.05 12.25
C ARG A 41 11.63 8.55 12.19
N PHE A 42 11.52 7.95 11.00
CA PHE A 42 11.47 6.50 10.87
C PHE A 42 12.59 5.91 10.00
N LEU A 43 13.25 6.70 9.14
CA LEU A 43 14.33 6.21 8.27
C LEU A 43 15.69 6.43 8.92
N LEU A 44 16.39 5.34 9.23
CA LEU A 44 17.77 5.38 9.72
C LEU A 44 18.77 5.60 8.57
N PRO A 45 19.98 6.07 8.88
CA PRO A 45 21.00 6.37 7.85
C PRO A 45 21.33 5.20 6.94
N GLU A 46 21.33 3.98 7.45
CA GLU A 46 21.61 2.75 6.70
C GLU A 46 20.48 2.30 5.77
N GLY A 47 19.28 2.90 5.85
CA GLY A 47 18.12 2.57 5.01
C GLY A 47 17.03 1.76 5.72
N ARG A 48 17.15 1.53 7.01
CA ARG A 48 16.16 0.81 7.80
C ARG A 48 14.99 1.71 8.22
N ILE A 49 13.76 1.30 7.92
CA ILE A 49 12.54 1.92 8.47
C ILE A 49 12.20 1.26 9.80
N VAL A 50 12.05 2.06 10.84
CA VAL A 50 11.81 1.61 12.21
C VAL A 50 10.35 1.73 12.59
N ASP A 51 9.75 0.65 13.06
CA ASP A 51 8.47 0.67 13.75
C ASP A 51 8.69 0.98 15.23
N ASN A 52 8.50 2.24 15.60
CA ASN A 52 8.69 2.73 16.97
C ASN A 52 7.55 2.34 17.92
N GLY A 53 6.42 1.88 17.39
CA GLY A 53 5.29 1.36 18.17
C GLY A 53 5.44 -0.11 18.55
N ASN A 54 6.40 -0.83 17.92
CA ASN A 54 6.58 -2.27 18.07
C ASN A 54 8.02 -2.64 18.42
N GLY A 55 8.55 -2.02 19.47
CA GLY A 55 9.89 -2.36 19.98
C GLY A 55 11.06 -2.00 19.07
N GLY A 56 10.87 -1.15 18.08
CA GLY A 56 11.91 -0.71 17.16
C GLY A 56 12.31 -1.74 16.10
N ILE A 57 11.45 -2.72 15.85
CA ILE A 57 11.64 -3.68 14.75
C ILE A 57 11.51 -3.02 13.38
N SER A 58 11.83 -3.79 12.36
CA SER A 58 11.49 -3.47 10.96
C SER A 58 10.85 -4.69 10.32
N HIS A 59 9.99 -4.49 9.37
CA HIS A 59 9.34 -5.56 8.63
C HIS A 59 9.30 -5.24 7.14
N SER A 60 9.11 -6.27 6.30
CA SER A 60 9.07 -6.10 4.85
C SER A 60 8.01 -5.09 4.41
N GLU A 61 6.87 -5.02 5.13
CA GLU A 61 5.85 -3.99 4.94
C GLU A 61 6.43 -2.58 5.16
N SER A 62 7.14 -2.35 6.29
CA SER A 62 7.68 -1.02 6.59
C SER A 62 8.70 -0.55 5.55
N GLN A 63 9.56 -1.46 5.11
CA GLN A 63 10.54 -1.19 4.07
C GLN A 63 9.85 -0.88 2.73
N SER A 64 8.83 -1.66 2.37
CA SER A 64 8.07 -1.47 1.14
C SER A 64 7.36 -0.12 1.08
N TYR A 65 6.73 0.28 2.18
CA TYR A 65 6.09 1.60 2.28
C TYR A 65 7.12 2.72 2.20
N GLY A 66 8.26 2.58 2.89
CA GLY A 66 9.35 3.55 2.78
C GLY A 66 9.84 3.74 1.34
N MET A 67 10.00 2.64 0.57
CA MET A 67 10.33 2.70 -0.85
C MET A 67 9.25 3.44 -1.66
N LEU A 68 7.98 3.10 -1.46
CA LEU A 68 6.87 3.73 -2.17
C LEU A 68 6.79 5.24 -1.88
N PHE A 69 6.99 5.66 -0.64
CA PHE A 69 6.95 7.07 -0.24
C PHE A 69 8.15 7.86 -0.78
N ALA A 70 9.35 7.27 -0.73
CA ALA A 70 10.55 7.86 -1.32
C ALA A 70 10.38 8.05 -2.83
N LEU A 71 9.81 7.06 -3.51
CA LEU A 71 9.48 7.14 -4.94
C LEU A 71 8.47 8.27 -5.21
N GLY A 72 7.39 8.36 -4.43
CA GLY A 72 6.37 9.41 -4.56
C GLY A 72 6.96 10.82 -4.41
N ALA A 73 7.91 10.99 -3.48
CA ALA A 73 8.64 12.23 -3.27
C ALA A 73 9.80 12.45 -4.26
N ASN A 74 10.07 11.52 -5.17
CA ASN A 74 11.21 11.50 -6.08
C ASN A 74 12.59 11.54 -5.37
N ASP A 75 12.65 10.99 -4.16
CA ASP A 75 13.88 10.87 -3.35
C ASP A 75 14.57 9.54 -3.67
N ARG A 76 15.31 9.53 -4.80
CA ARG A 76 16.00 8.33 -5.29
C ARG A 76 17.05 7.84 -4.30
N GLU A 77 17.77 8.74 -3.63
CA GLU A 77 18.79 8.37 -2.67
C GLU A 77 18.21 7.60 -1.48
N ALA A 78 17.10 8.09 -0.91
CA ALA A 78 16.41 7.36 0.16
C ALA A 78 15.84 6.02 -0.34
N PHE A 79 15.26 5.99 -1.54
CA PHE A 79 14.78 4.77 -2.16
C PHE A 79 15.89 3.71 -2.26
N ASP A 80 17.04 4.08 -2.81
CA ASP A 80 18.19 3.18 -2.97
C ASP A 80 18.68 2.63 -1.63
N ARG A 81 18.80 3.49 -0.62
CA ARG A 81 19.19 3.06 0.72
C ARG A 81 18.22 2.05 1.33
N ILE A 82 16.91 2.34 1.24
CA ILE A 82 15.87 1.44 1.75
C ILE A 82 15.89 0.11 0.98
N ALA A 83 15.92 0.16 -0.35
CA ALA A 83 15.93 -1.03 -1.20
C ALA A 83 17.17 -1.90 -0.99
N ASN A 84 18.35 -1.29 -0.79
CA ASN A 84 19.59 -2.01 -0.54
C ASN A 84 19.59 -2.65 0.85
N TRP A 85 19.13 -1.93 1.88
CA TRP A 85 19.00 -2.50 3.22
C TRP A 85 18.02 -3.68 3.23
N THR A 86 16.84 -3.50 2.61
CA THR A 86 15.82 -4.55 2.49
C THR A 86 16.37 -5.81 1.85
N ARG A 87 17.09 -5.65 0.73
CA ARG A 87 17.73 -6.77 0.05
C ARG A 87 18.79 -7.45 0.92
N SER A 88 19.65 -6.67 1.56
CA SER A 88 20.79 -7.22 2.32
C SER A 88 20.37 -7.93 3.60
N MET A 89 19.26 -7.49 4.21
CA MET A 89 18.86 -7.96 5.53
C MET A 89 17.65 -8.89 5.51
N LEU A 90 16.74 -8.76 4.54
CA LEU A 90 15.49 -9.49 4.52
C LEU A 90 15.36 -10.46 3.34
N LEU A 91 16.10 -10.28 2.24
CA LEU A 91 16.00 -11.20 1.10
C LEU A 91 16.39 -12.61 1.53
N ARG A 92 15.52 -13.57 1.23
CA ARG A 92 15.76 -14.98 1.50
C ARG A 92 16.82 -15.55 0.55
N GLU A 93 17.58 -16.53 1.02
CA GLU A 93 18.63 -17.18 0.23
C GLU A 93 18.07 -18.13 -0.83
N ASP A 94 16.88 -18.69 -0.58
CA ASP A 94 16.27 -19.75 -1.38
C ASP A 94 15.27 -19.26 -2.43
N MET A 95 14.84 -18.00 -2.37
CA MET A 95 13.85 -17.44 -3.29
C MET A 95 13.86 -15.90 -3.28
N ALA A 96 13.27 -15.29 -4.31
CA ALA A 96 13.18 -13.82 -4.42
C ALA A 96 12.03 -13.22 -3.58
N LEU A 97 11.86 -13.70 -2.33
CA LEU A 97 10.94 -13.14 -1.33
C LEU A 97 11.71 -12.67 -0.12
N HIS A 98 11.07 -11.88 0.74
CA HIS A 98 11.72 -11.26 1.89
C HIS A 98 11.15 -11.82 3.18
N SER A 99 12.03 -12.15 4.14
CA SER A 99 11.62 -12.44 5.52
C SER A 99 10.83 -11.26 6.07
N TRP A 100 9.74 -11.57 6.77
CA TRP A 100 8.78 -10.51 7.14
C TRP A 100 9.28 -9.58 8.24
N ARG A 101 10.21 -10.03 9.11
CA ARG A 101 10.61 -9.31 10.33
C ARG A 101 12.11 -9.29 10.55
N TYR A 102 12.60 -8.14 10.96
CA TYR A 102 13.94 -7.89 11.50
C TYR A 102 13.82 -7.29 12.90
N ASP A 103 14.43 -7.92 13.88
CA ASP A 103 14.48 -7.45 15.28
C ASP A 103 15.93 -7.17 15.68
N PRO A 104 16.33 -5.88 15.81
CA PRO A 104 17.71 -5.54 16.15
C PRO A 104 18.13 -5.99 17.55
N ASN A 105 17.17 -6.33 18.42
CA ASN A 105 17.42 -6.73 19.81
C ASN A 105 17.47 -8.26 19.98
N ALA A 106 17.11 -9.03 18.95
CA ALA A 106 17.16 -10.49 18.99
C ALA A 106 18.57 -11.01 18.73
N SER A 107 18.90 -12.18 19.31
CA SER A 107 20.20 -12.87 19.06
C SER A 107 20.41 -13.19 17.57
N HIS A 108 19.33 -13.46 16.86
CA HIS A 108 19.27 -13.57 15.41
C HIS A 108 18.24 -12.57 14.90
N ALA A 109 18.71 -11.52 14.24
CA ALA A 109 17.84 -10.41 13.86
C ALA A 109 16.69 -10.82 12.93
N VAL A 110 16.88 -11.82 12.07
CA VAL A 110 15.85 -12.50 11.28
C VAL A 110 15.65 -13.91 11.86
N SER A 111 14.76 -14.02 12.84
CA SER A 111 14.49 -15.29 13.55
C SER A 111 13.39 -16.12 12.89
N ASP A 112 12.51 -15.48 12.12
CA ASP A 112 11.45 -16.12 11.34
C ASP A 112 11.68 -15.83 9.85
N PRO A 113 12.06 -16.86 9.06
CA PRO A 113 12.31 -16.70 7.63
C PRO A 113 11.06 -16.67 6.79
N ASN A 114 9.84 -16.82 7.37
CA ASN A 114 8.61 -16.70 6.59
C ASN A 114 8.52 -15.30 5.97
N ASN A 115 7.80 -15.18 4.86
CA ASN A 115 7.51 -13.89 4.25
C ASN A 115 6.17 -13.34 4.72
N ALA A 116 5.94 -12.04 4.47
CA ALA A 116 4.63 -11.42 4.44
C ALA A 116 4.37 -10.93 3.01
N THR A 117 3.37 -11.52 2.37
CA THR A 117 3.14 -11.35 0.93
C THR A 117 2.78 -9.90 0.57
N ASP A 118 2.16 -9.14 1.46
CA ASP A 118 1.91 -7.70 1.26
C ASP A 118 3.20 -6.90 1.13
N GLY A 119 4.19 -7.19 1.98
CA GLY A 119 5.51 -6.59 1.89
C GLY A 119 6.17 -6.86 0.54
N ASP A 120 6.17 -8.13 0.10
CA ASP A 120 6.73 -8.51 -1.20
C ASP A 120 5.97 -7.87 -2.38
N ILE A 121 4.65 -7.81 -2.32
CA ILE A 121 3.82 -7.14 -3.33
C ILE A 121 4.21 -5.66 -3.45
N VAL A 122 4.28 -4.94 -2.33
CA VAL A 122 4.57 -3.51 -2.38
C VAL A 122 6.04 -3.23 -2.71
N ILE A 123 7.00 -4.09 -2.28
CA ILE A 123 8.40 -4.02 -2.74
C ILE A 123 8.47 -4.16 -4.27
N ALA A 124 7.85 -5.21 -4.82
CA ALA A 124 7.83 -5.45 -6.26
C ALA A 124 7.18 -4.30 -7.02
N TRP A 125 6.09 -3.75 -6.50
CA TRP A 125 5.39 -2.61 -7.09
C TRP A 125 6.25 -1.34 -7.06
N ALA A 126 6.84 -0.99 -5.92
CA ALA A 126 7.73 0.16 -5.80
C ALA A 126 8.94 0.06 -6.75
N LEU A 127 9.54 -1.14 -6.88
CA LEU A 127 10.62 -1.40 -7.82
C LEU A 127 10.17 -1.28 -9.28
N ALA A 128 8.99 -1.79 -9.64
CA ALA A 128 8.44 -1.63 -10.99
C ALA A 128 8.27 -0.16 -11.38
N LEU A 129 7.61 0.61 -10.51
CA LEU A 129 7.39 2.04 -10.71
C LEU A 129 8.70 2.83 -10.75
N ALA A 130 9.69 2.46 -9.92
CA ALA A 130 11.02 3.06 -9.91
C ALA A 130 11.79 2.76 -11.21
N GLY A 131 11.66 1.53 -11.71
CA GLY A 131 12.21 1.12 -13.00
C GLY A 131 11.69 1.96 -14.16
N GLU A 132 10.38 2.19 -14.19
CA GLU A 132 9.73 3.05 -15.18
C GLU A 132 10.14 4.52 -15.01
N ARG A 133 10.06 5.05 -13.77
CA ARG A 133 10.30 6.46 -13.49
C ARG A 133 11.75 6.89 -13.74
N TRP A 134 12.70 6.07 -13.30
CA TRP A 134 14.13 6.40 -13.38
C TRP A 134 14.86 5.66 -14.50
N GLN A 135 14.13 4.99 -15.39
CA GLN A 135 14.65 4.24 -16.54
C GLN A 135 15.78 3.27 -16.13
N ASN A 136 15.53 2.49 -15.07
CA ASN A 136 16.50 1.59 -14.48
C ASN A 136 16.04 0.12 -14.59
N SER A 137 16.69 -0.63 -15.48
CA SER A 137 16.37 -2.04 -15.72
C SER A 137 16.62 -2.93 -14.49
N VAL A 138 17.60 -2.60 -13.64
CA VAL A 138 17.89 -3.39 -12.43
C VAL A 138 16.68 -3.41 -11.47
N TYR A 139 15.96 -2.31 -11.34
CA TYR A 139 14.72 -2.30 -10.56
C TYR A 139 13.62 -3.11 -11.24
N ALA A 140 13.47 -2.97 -12.56
CA ALA A 140 12.47 -3.72 -13.33
C ALA A 140 12.72 -5.24 -13.24
N ASP A 141 13.97 -5.68 -13.39
CA ASP A 141 14.35 -7.09 -13.32
C ASP A 141 14.09 -7.67 -11.92
N ARG A 142 14.50 -6.95 -10.86
CA ARG A 142 14.22 -7.35 -9.47
C ARG A 142 12.72 -7.42 -9.17
N SER A 143 11.95 -6.46 -9.67
CA SER A 143 10.49 -6.52 -9.58
C SER A 143 9.93 -7.77 -10.26
N ALA A 144 10.42 -8.12 -11.44
CA ALA A 144 9.98 -9.31 -12.19
C ALA A 144 10.27 -10.60 -11.42
N GLU A 145 11.46 -10.71 -10.82
CA GLU A 145 11.85 -11.85 -9.99
C GLU A 145 10.90 -12.03 -8.79
N ILE A 146 10.59 -10.95 -8.08
CA ILE A 146 9.68 -10.99 -6.91
C ILE A 146 8.27 -11.36 -7.36
N ARG A 147 7.74 -10.77 -8.44
CA ARG A 147 6.42 -11.10 -8.97
C ARG A 147 6.30 -12.57 -9.38
N ALA A 148 7.34 -13.11 -10.00
CA ALA A 148 7.39 -14.54 -10.34
C ALA A 148 7.39 -15.41 -9.08
N ALA A 149 8.19 -15.06 -8.06
CA ALA A 149 8.24 -15.78 -6.79
C ALA A 149 6.90 -15.73 -6.03
N ILE A 150 6.19 -14.57 -6.01
CA ILE A 150 4.85 -14.47 -5.42
C ILE A 150 3.89 -15.44 -6.09
N ARG A 151 3.83 -15.47 -7.43
CA ARG A 151 2.94 -16.42 -8.14
C ARG A 151 3.30 -17.88 -7.87
N GLN A 152 4.58 -18.18 -7.79
CA GLN A 152 5.07 -19.54 -7.60
C GLN A 152 4.85 -20.06 -6.17
N HIS A 153 5.02 -19.22 -5.15
CA HIS A 153 5.10 -19.65 -3.76
C HIS A 153 3.95 -19.14 -2.87
N CYS A 154 3.32 -18.03 -3.24
CA CYS A 154 2.25 -17.43 -2.44
C CYS A 154 0.85 -17.57 -3.07
N VAL A 155 0.71 -18.30 -4.17
CA VAL A 155 -0.60 -18.58 -4.78
C VAL A 155 -0.84 -20.08 -4.81
N ILE A 156 -2.00 -20.49 -4.32
CA ILE A 156 -2.45 -21.89 -4.38
C ILE A 156 -3.81 -22.00 -5.06
N SER A 157 -4.04 -23.12 -5.76
CA SER A 157 -5.35 -23.43 -6.28
C SER A 157 -6.09 -24.33 -5.29
N ARG A 158 -7.15 -23.80 -4.67
CA ARG A 158 -8.00 -24.56 -3.74
C ARG A 158 -9.45 -24.06 -3.82
N TYR A 159 -10.41 -24.95 -3.62
CA TYR A 159 -11.85 -24.65 -3.75
C TYR A 159 -12.26 -24.06 -5.10
N GLY A 160 -11.50 -24.38 -6.17
CA GLY A 160 -11.73 -23.82 -7.52
C GLY A 160 -11.38 -22.35 -7.65
N ARG A 161 -10.50 -21.82 -6.77
CA ARG A 161 -9.98 -20.44 -6.76
C ARG A 161 -8.46 -20.42 -6.69
N ASN A 162 -7.86 -19.33 -7.15
CA ASN A 162 -6.45 -19.02 -6.96
C ASN A 162 -6.32 -18.09 -5.76
N LEU A 163 -5.91 -18.63 -4.62
CA LEU A 163 -5.87 -17.95 -3.35
C LEU A 163 -4.48 -17.36 -3.12
N LEU A 164 -4.40 -16.04 -2.92
CA LEU A 164 -3.17 -15.33 -2.58
C LEU A 164 -2.92 -15.44 -1.07
N LEU A 165 -1.96 -16.28 -0.70
CA LEU A 165 -1.61 -16.53 0.71
C LEU A 165 -0.92 -15.32 1.35
N PRO A 166 -1.14 -15.07 2.64
CA PRO A 166 -0.43 -14.03 3.38
C PRO A 166 1.07 -14.28 3.56
N GLY A 167 1.52 -15.51 3.38
CA GLY A 167 2.89 -15.97 3.42
C GLY A 167 2.98 -17.43 3.01
N ILE A 168 4.19 -17.95 2.83
CA ILE A 168 4.38 -19.32 2.33
C ILE A 168 4.09 -20.40 3.37
N GLN A 169 4.07 -20.07 4.67
CA GLN A 169 3.87 -21.03 5.76
C GLN A 169 2.79 -20.58 6.74
N GLY A 170 2.00 -21.53 7.23
CA GLY A 170 1.07 -21.31 8.35
C GLY A 170 -0.33 -20.83 7.95
N PHE A 171 -0.68 -20.77 6.65
CA PHE A 171 -1.95 -20.23 6.18
C PHE A 171 -2.85 -21.26 5.48
N VAL A 172 -2.37 -22.48 5.28
CA VAL A 172 -3.15 -23.59 4.71
C VAL A 172 -3.44 -24.60 5.81
N GLU A 173 -4.70 -24.71 6.20
CA GLU A 173 -5.20 -25.65 7.18
C GLU A 173 -5.91 -26.83 6.48
N GLN A 174 -6.30 -27.86 7.25
CA GLN A 174 -6.99 -29.03 6.69
C GLN A 174 -8.28 -28.62 5.95
N ASP A 175 -9.11 -27.81 6.59
CA ASP A 175 -10.44 -27.45 6.14
C ASP A 175 -10.60 -25.98 5.75
N ALA A 176 -9.51 -25.20 5.76
CA ALA A 176 -9.56 -23.78 5.45
C ALA A 176 -8.25 -23.27 4.84
N VAL A 177 -8.33 -22.12 4.19
CA VAL A 177 -7.18 -21.29 3.84
C VAL A 177 -7.35 -19.93 4.49
N LEU A 178 -6.38 -19.52 5.32
CA LEU A 178 -6.39 -18.23 5.98
C LEU A 178 -5.88 -17.16 5.03
N LEU A 179 -6.63 -16.07 4.89
CA LEU A 179 -6.26 -14.92 4.07
C LEU A 179 -6.35 -13.63 4.89
N ASN A 180 -5.62 -12.62 4.43
CA ASN A 180 -5.73 -11.26 4.92
C ASN A 180 -6.16 -10.36 3.75
N PRO A 181 -7.41 -9.86 3.72
CA PRO A 181 -7.90 -9.06 2.58
C PRO A 181 -7.14 -7.76 2.36
N SER A 182 -6.44 -7.23 3.39
CA SER A 182 -5.62 -6.03 3.25
C SER A 182 -4.36 -6.26 2.40
N TYR A 183 -4.04 -7.53 2.09
CA TYR A 183 -2.92 -7.90 1.22
C TYR A 183 -3.28 -7.84 -0.28
N PHE A 184 -4.56 -7.62 -0.60
CA PHE A 184 -5.00 -7.36 -1.97
C PHE A 184 -4.73 -5.90 -2.34
N VAL A 185 -3.47 -5.61 -2.64
CA VAL A 185 -3.00 -4.27 -3.02
C VAL A 185 -3.33 -4.03 -4.50
N TRP A 186 -4.56 -3.65 -4.80
CA TRP A 186 -5.10 -3.58 -6.16
C TRP A 186 -4.22 -2.80 -7.14
N PRO A 187 -3.69 -1.60 -6.83
CA PRO A 187 -2.84 -0.88 -7.76
C PRO A 187 -1.55 -1.64 -8.12
N ALA A 188 -1.03 -2.44 -7.19
CA ALA A 188 0.12 -3.30 -7.44
C ALA A 188 -0.25 -4.46 -8.35
N LEU A 189 -1.35 -5.18 -8.04
CA LEU A 189 -1.83 -6.33 -8.82
C LEU A 189 -2.16 -5.93 -10.26
N ASP A 190 -2.82 -4.77 -10.47
CA ASP A 190 -3.10 -4.22 -11.80
C ASP A 190 -1.80 -3.87 -12.56
N THR A 191 -0.82 -3.29 -11.85
CA THR A 191 0.52 -3.04 -12.42
C THR A 191 1.18 -4.34 -12.86
N PHE A 192 1.07 -5.39 -12.05
CA PHE A 192 1.64 -6.71 -12.35
C PHE A 192 0.97 -7.37 -13.56
N ALA A 193 -0.36 -7.29 -13.66
CA ALA A 193 -1.08 -7.77 -14.83
C ALA A 193 -0.64 -7.07 -16.11
N ARG A 194 -0.42 -5.75 -16.05
CA ARG A 194 0.11 -4.97 -17.18
C ARG A 194 1.53 -5.38 -17.58
N LEU A 195 2.40 -5.67 -16.63
CA LEU A 195 3.82 -5.97 -16.89
C LEU A 195 4.07 -7.42 -17.30
N ASP A 196 3.40 -8.38 -16.66
CA ASP A 196 3.60 -9.82 -16.89
C ASP A 196 2.62 -10.42 -17.92
N GLY A 197 1.65 -9.59 -18.39
CA GLY A 197 0.51 -10.02 -19.18
C GLY A 197 -0.70 -10.39 -18.33
N GLU A 198 -1.89 -10.00 -18.79
CA GLU A 198 -3.15 -10.20 -18.06
C GLU A 198 -3.38 -11.64 -17.61
N ALA A 199 -3.09 -12.61 -18.47
CA ALA A 199 -3.29 -14.03 -18.17
C ALA A 199 -2.54 -14.51 -16.91
N ALA A 200 -1.41 -13.87 -16.56
CA ALA A 200 -0.61 -14.26 -15.40
C ALA A 200 -1.26 -13.90 -14.05
N TRP A 201 -2.08 -12.86 -14.02
CA TRP A 201 -2.67 -12.31 -12.79
C TRP A 201 -4.20 -12.27 -12.80
N ALA A 202 -4.86 -12.37 -13.95
CA ALA A 202 -6.29 -12.19 -14.10
C ALA A 202 -7.11 -13.09 -13.15
N ALA A 203 -6.77 -14.37 -13.04
CA ALA A 203 -7.47 -15.30 -12.16
C ALA A 203 -7.26 -14.97 -10.68
N ILE A 204 -6.03 -14.55 -10.30
CA ILE A 204 -5.71 -14.15 -8.92
C ILE A 204 -6.50 -12.89 -8.55
N ILE A 205 -6.55 -11.91 -9.45
CA ILE A 205 -7.30 -10.65 -9.26
C ILE A 205 -8.78 -10.96 -9.13
N ALA A 206 -9.37 -11.70 -10.08
CA ALA A 206 -10.80 -12.02 -10.06
C ALA A 206 -11.22 -12.79 -8.80
N ASP A 207 -10.44 -13.81 -8.41
CA ASP A 207 -10.72 -14.58 -7.20
C ASP A 207 -10.57 -13.72 -5.93
N SER A 208 -9.61 -12.79 -5.89
CA SER A 208 -9.44 -11.85 -4.78
C SER A 208 -10.57 -10.81 -4.71
N GLU A 209 -11.08 -10.34 -5.86
CA GLU A 209 -12.26 -9.48 -5.94
C GLU A 209 -13.51 -10.19 -5.39
N ASP A 210 -13.76 -11.42 -5.84
CA ASP A 210 -14.86 -12.23 -5.35
C ASP A 210 -14.79 -12.45 -3.84
N ILE A 211 -13.62 -12.84 -3.32
CA ILE A 211 -13.40 -13.05 -1.88
C ILE A 211 -13.64 -11.76 -1.09
N THR A 212 -13.16 -10.62 -1.59
CA THR A 212 -13.39 -9.32 -0.96
C THR A 212 -14.89 -8.99 -0.95
N GLY A 213 -15.59 -9.29 -2.04
CA GLY A 213 -17.04 -9.10 -2.15
C GLY A 213 -17.84 -10.01 -1.22
N LEU A 214 -17.35 -11.22 -0.91
CA LEU A 214 -17.96 -12.16 0.04
C LEU A 214 -17.63 -11.80 1.51
N ALA A 215 -16.49 -11.14 1.77
CA ALA A 215 -16.02 -10.79 3.12
C ALA A 215 -16.82 -9.63 3.74
N ARG A 216 -18.12 -9.82 3.93
CA ARG A 216 -19.08 -8.85 4.48
C ARG A 216 -19.76 -9.43 5.70
N PHE A 217 -19.21 -9.12 6.88
CA PHE A 217 -19.62 -9.74 8.12
C PHE A 217 -20.40 -8.79 9.04
N GLY A 218 -21.25 -9.36 9.87
CA GLY A 218 -22.04 -8.64 10.87
C GLY A 218 -23.08 -7.68 10.29
N SER A 219 -23.68 -6.90 11.18
CA SER A 219 -24.75 -5.95 10.83
C SER A 219 -24.28 -4.81 9.92
N HIS A 220 -22.99 -4.46 10.00
CA HIS A 220 -22.40 -3.38 9.22
C HIS A 220 -21.74 -3.86 7.90
N GLN A 221 -21.76 -5.15 7.60
CA GLN A 221 -21.18 -5.73 6.38
C GLN A 221 -19.70 -5.35 6.21
N LEU A 222 -18.90 -5.49 7.30
CA LEU A 222 -17.49 -5.13 7.34
C LEU A 222 -16.58 -6.33 7.03
N PRO A 223 -15.45 -6.14 6.34
CA PRO A 223 -14.41 -7.18 6.25
C PRO A 223 -13.71 -7.36 7.61
N THR A 224 -12.99 -8.46 7.78
CA THR A 224 -12.15 -8.71 8.96
C THR A 224 -10.67 -8.61 8.63
N ASP A 225 -9.82 -8.41 9.66
CA ASP A 225 -8.36 -8.47 9.54
C ASP A 225 -7.92 -9.80 8.93
N TRP A 226 -8.55 -10.89 9.37
CA TRP A 226 -8.26 -12.24 8.92
C TRP A 226 -9.56 -12.99 8.62
N LEU A 227 -9.58 -13.66 7.49
CA LEU A 227 -10.68 -14.54 7.09
C LEU A 227 -10.20 -15.94 6.75
N ALA A 228 -11.12 -16.89 6.76
CA ALA A 228 -10.94 -18.25 6.30
C ALA A 228 -11.79 -18.50 5.08
N VAL A 229 -11.20 -19.06 4.03
CA VAL A 229 -11.90 -19.62 2.87
C VAL A 229 -12.08 -21.12 3.15
N THR A 230 -13.33 -21.56 3.25
CA THR A 230 -13.72 -22.96 3.56
C THR A 230 -14.37 -23.66 2.39
N GLY A 231 -14.79 -22.93 1.37
CA GLY A 231 -15.39 -23.40 0.13
C GLY A 231 -15.26 -22.36 -0.97
N ARG A 232 -15.77 -22.68 -2.18
CA ARG A 232 -15.66 -21.75 -3.33
C ARG A 232 -16.26 -20.37 -3.00
N ASP A 233 -17.44 -20.36 -2.43
CA ASP A 233 -18.21 -19.14 -2.11
C ASP A 233 -18.46 -19.03 -0.59
N GLU A 234 -17.63 -19.70 0.20
CA GLU A 234 -17.74 -19.76 1.65
C GLU A 234 -16.53 -19.09 2.27
N VAL A 235 -16.76 -17.94 2.92
CA VAL A 235 -15.78 -17.20 3.69
C VAL A 235 -16.33 -16.89 5.07
N GLU A 236 -15.51 -17.01 6.09
CA GLU A 236 -15.85 -16.69 7.47
C GLU A 236 -14.71 -15.94 8.15
N PRO A 237 -14.94 -15.20 9.25
CA PRO A 237 -13.85 -14.69 10.08
C PRO A 237 -12.94 -15.83 10.52
N ALA A 238 -11.62 -15.64 10.45
CA ALA A 238 -10.66 -16.70 10.77
C ALA A 238 -10.76 -17.16 12.22
N ARG A 239 -10.89 -18.47 12.45
CA ARG A 239 -10.94 -19.06 13.81
C ARG A 239 -9.62 -18.83 14.53
N GLY A 240 -9.71 -18.63 15.86
CA GLY A 240 -8.53 -18.39 16.69
C GLY A 240 -7.91 -16.99 16.54
N ARG A 241 -8.52 -16.11 15.76
CA ARG A 241 -8.17 -14.69 15.61
C ARG A 241 -9.36 -13.81 15.98
N PRO A 242 -9.16 -12.60 16.53
CA PRO A 242 -10.26 -11.68 16.77
C PRO A 242 -11.00 -11.39 15.47
N PRO A 243 -12.33 -11.56 15.40
CA PRO A 243 -13.11 -11.31 14.18
C PRO A 243 -13.37 -9.81 14.01
N ARG A 244 -12.31 -9.02 13.80
CA ARG A 244 -12.37 -7.57 13.85
C ARG A 244 -12.18 -6.95 12.45
N PHE A 245 -13.00 -5.93 12.16
CA PHE A 245 -12.62 -4.86 11.27
C PHE A 245 -11.72 -3.93 12.07
N GLY A 246 -10.42 -4.05 11.89
CA GLY A 246 -9.43 -3.43 12.76
C GLY A 246 -8.20 -2.94 12.01
N TYR A 247 -7.02 -3.23 12.57
CA TYR A 247 -5.77 -2.64 12.11
C TYR A 247 -5.32 -3.07 10.72
N ASP A 248 -5.60 -4.30 10.31
CA ASP A 248 -5.32 -4.76 8.95
C ASP A 248 -6.48 -4.35 8.01
N ALA A 249 -7.71 -4.66 8.41
CA ALA A 249 -8.89 -4.47 7.57
C ALA A 249 -9.16 -3.00 7.21
N ILE A 250 -8.65 -2.03 7.99
CA ILE A 250 -8.74 -0.59 7.65
C ILE A 250 -8.08 -0.28 6.29
N ARG A 251 -7.10 -1.08 5.85
CA ARG A 251 -6.43 -0.92 4.54
C ARG A 251 -7.24 -1.47 3.38
N VAL A 252 -8.21 -2.35 3.64
CA VAL A 252 -9.06 -2.93 2.58
C VAL A 252 -9.79 -1.84 1.78
N PRO A 253 -10.57 -0.93 2.39
CA PRO A 253 -11.21 0.15 1.65
C PRO A 253 -10.22 1.15 1.04
N LEU A 254 -9.03 1.33 1.64
CA LEU A 254 -7.99 2.17 1.05
C LEU A 254 -7.54 1.60 -0.30
N PHE A 255 -7.08 0.34 -0.31
CA PHE A 255 -6.61 -0.28 -1.54
C PHE A 255 -7.73 -0.46 -2.56
N ALA A 256 -8.97 -0.74 -2.10
CA ALA A 256 -10.14 -0.77 -2.97
C ALA A 256 -10.41 0.60 -3.63
N ALA A 257 -10.28 1.70 -2.90
CA ALA A 257 -10.43 3.05 -3.46
C ALA A 257 -9.30 3.40 -4.43
N LEU A 258 -8.04 3.09 -4.08
CA LEU A 258 -6.88 3.33 -4.95
C LEU A 258 -6.93 2.50 -6.23
N GLY A 259 -7.48 1.28 -6.16
CA GLY A 259 -7.67 0.38 -7.30
C GLY A 259 -9.02 0.52 -8.00
N GLN A 260 -9.83 1.54 -7.69
CA GLN A 260 -11.16 1.78 -8.27
C GLN A 260 -12.17 0.63 -8.04
N ARG A 261 -12.08 -0.05 -6.88
CA ARG A 261 -12.89 -1.21 -6.48
C ARG A 261 -13.68 -0.98 -5.19
N ILE A 262 -13.90 0.28 -4.80
CA ILE A 262 -14.57 0.61 -3.53
C ILE A 262 -15.98 -0.01 -3.41
N SER A 263 -16.63 -0.29 -4.53
CA SER A 263 -17.92 -0.99 -4.58
C SER A 263 -17.88 -2.42 -4.03
N LEU A 264 -16.71 -3.02 -3.86
CA LEU A 264 -16.57 -4.33 -3.22
C LEU A 264 -16.88 -4.29 -1.72
N VAL A 265 -16.72 -3.13 -1.06
CA VAL A 265 -16.85 -2.97 0.39
C VAL A 265 -17.81 -1.84 0.79
N PRO A 266 -19.05 -1.83 0.29
CA PRO A 266 -20.01 -0.73 0.50
C PRO A 266 -20.39 -0.55 1.97
N GLY A 267 -20.34 -1.62 2.78
CA GLY A 267 -20.64 -1.58 4.20
C GLY A 267 -19.68 -0.68 4.99
N VAL A 268 -18.41 -0.61 4.60
CA VAL A 268 -17.42 0.23 5.26
C VAL A 268 -17.75 1.71 5.11
N GLU A 269 -18.06 2.13 3.89
CA GLU A 269 -18.44 3.52 3.61
C GLU A 269 -19.73 3.90 4.36
N ALA A 270 -20.74 3.01 4.33
CA ALA A 270 -22.00 3.22 5.04
C ALA A 270 -21.81 3.32 6.56
N PHE A 271 -20.97 2.45 7.15
CA PHE A 271 -20.64 2.48 8.57
C PHE A 271 -19.98 3.80 8.97
N TRP A 272 -18.93 4.23 8.27
CA TRP A 272 -18.24 5.47 8.58
C TRP A 272 -19.13 6.71 8.43
N ARG A 273 -19.95 6.77 7.37
CA ARG A 273 -20.94 7.85 7.19
C ARG A 273 -21.98 7.87 8.32
N GLY A 274 -22.40 6.68 8.77
CA GLY A 274 -23.31 6.55 9.92
C GLY A 274 -22.73 7.11 11.22
N CYS A 275 -21.49 6.80 11.54
CA CYS A 275 -20.78 7.37 12.69
C CYS A 275 -20.69 8.90 12.60
N LEU A 276 -20.28 9.42 11.43
CA LEU A 276 -20.16 10.88 11.23
C LEU A 276 -21.52 11.58 11.33
N ALA A 277 -22.58 11.01 10.76
CA ALA A 277 -23.92 11.58 10.81
C ALA A 277 -24.50 11.64 12.24
N SER A 278 -24.15 10.67 13.08
CA SER A 278 -24.53 10.62 14.49
C SER A 278 -23.57 11.34 15.42
N SER A 279 -22.56 12.03 14.86
CA SER A 279 -21.48 12.70 15.63
C SER A 279 -20.78 11.77 16.62
N GLN A 280 -20.72 10.48 16.30
CA GLN A 280 -19.98 9.49 17.10
C GLN A 280 -18.55 9.35 16.60
N PRO A 281 -17.56 9.19 17.48
CA PRO A 281 -16.22 8.81 17.08
C PRO A 281 -16.25 7.50 16.27
N ILE A 282 -15.50 7.43 15.18
CA ILE A 282 -15.32 6.18 14.47
C ILE A 282 -14.40 5.30 15.33
N PRO A 283 -14.83 4.09 15.76
CA PRO A 283 -14.04 3.24 16.64
C PRO A 283 -12.82 2.68 15.92
N ALA A 284 -11.74 2.41 16.67
CA ALA A 284 -10.51 1.86 16.11
C ALA A 284 -10.68 0.43 15.56
N TRP A 285 -11.63 -0.32 16.09
CA TRP A 285 -12.03 -1.64 15.60
C TRP A 285 -13.48 -1.95 15.94
N VAL A 286 -14.08 -2.85 15.16
CA VAL A 286 -15.41 -3.42 15.39
C VAL A 286 -15.28 -4.94 15.32
N ASP A 287 -15.73 -5.65 16.36
CA ASP A 287 -15.94 -7.10 16.29
C ASP A 287 -17.19 -7.36 15.43
N VAL A 288 -16.99 -8.01 14.30
CA VAL A 288 -18.09 -8.17 13.32
C VAL A 288 -19.12 -9.24 13.71
N VAL A 289 -18.80 -10.09 14.69
CA VAL A 289 -19.69 -11.15 15.19
C VAL A 289 -20.57 -10.62 16.34
N THR A 290 -19.96 -9.96 17.31
CA THR A 290 -20.65 -9.46 18.50
C THR A 290 -21.19 -8.04 18.35
N GLY A 291 -20.62 -7.25 17.45
CA GLY A 291 -20.90 -5.83 17.32
C GLY A 291 -20.18 -4.96 18.36
N GLU A 292 -19.30 -5.56 19.21
CA GLU A 292 -18.48 -4.81 20.16
C GLU A 292 -17.53 -3.86 19.40
N GLN A 293 -17.32 -2.68 19.99
CA GLN A 293 -16.48 -1.64 19.40
C GLN A 293 -15.39 -1.21 20.37
N ALA A 294 -14.27 -0.73 19.82
CA ALA A 294 -13.25 -0.08 20.63
C ALA A 294 -13.85 1.10 21.42
N ASP A 295 -13.40 1.26 22.65
CA ASP A 295 -13.72 2.40 23.51
C ASP A 295 -12.89 3.66 23.17
N TYR A 296 -12.05 3.59 22.14
CA TYR A 296 -11.22 4.66 21.61
C TYR A 296 -11.39 4.80 20.09
N ALA A 297 -11.18 6.05 19.63
CA ALA A 297 -11.32 6.38 18.22
C ALA A 297 -10.18 5.85 17.36
N VAL A 298 -10.46 5.72 16.07
CA VAL A 298 -9.47 5.42 15.04
C VAL A 298 -8.31 6.42 15.08
N SER A 299 -7.08 5.96 14.77
CA SER A 299 -5.87 6.78 14.73
C SER A 299 -5.93 7.88 13.66
N ALA A 300 -4.98 8.83 13.70
CA ALA A 300 -4.81 9.81 12.63
C ALA A 300 -4.57 9.16 11.26
N GLY A 301 -3.93 7.98 11.23
CA GLY A 301 -3.74 7.18 10.02
C GLY A 301 -5.06 6.65 9.47
N GLY A 302 -5.88 6.04 10.34
CA GLY A 302 -7.20 5.59 9.94
C GLY A 302 -8.11 6.74 9.53
N SER A 303 -8.05 7.88 10.22
CA SER A 303 -8.78 9.10 9.82
C SER A 303 -8.38 9.59 8.43
N ALA A 304 -7.11 9.46 8.05
CA ALA A 304 -6.64 9.81 6.70
C ALA A 304 -7.22 8.85 5.64
N ILE A 305 -7.29 7.55 5.94
CA ILE A 305 -7.94 6.57 5.05
C ILE A 305 -9.43 6.88 4.89
N ILE A 306 -10.14 7.12 6.00
CA ILE A 306 -11.56 7.50 5.99
C ILE A 306 -11.77 8.75 5.12
N SER A 307 -10.91 9.75 5.30
CA SER A 307 -10.97 10.99 4.50
C SER A 307 -10.74 10.73 3.01
N ARG A 308 -9.81 9.85 2.66
CA ARG A 308 -9.53 9.44 1.27
C ARG A 308 -10.75 8.75 0.65
N VAL A 309 -11.37 7.82 1.37
CA VAL A 309 -12.50 7.03 0.89
C VAL A 309 -13.78 7.88 0.79
N LEU A 310 -14.04 8.73 1.80
CA LEU A 310 -15.25 9.56 1.84
C LEU A 310 -15.14 10.89 1.11
N GLY A 311 -13.95 11.27 0.63
CA GLY A 311 -13.72 12.56 0.00
C GLY A 311 -13.78 13.75 0.96
N THR A 312 -13.36 13.56 2.23
CA THR A 312 -13.34 14.59 3.26
C THR A 312 -11.94 15.11 3.55
N SER A 313 -11.81 16.11 4.42
CA SER A 313 -10.51 16.69 4.77
C SER A 313 -9.67 15.74 5.62
N ALA A 314 -8.44 15.47 5.20
CA ALA A 314 -7.50 14.62 5.91
C ALA A 314 -6.73 15.40 7.02
N PRO A 315 -6.21 14.69 8.06
CA PRO A 315 -5.32 15.27 9.05
C PRO A 315 -4.09 15.93 8.40
N VAL A 316 -3.73 17.14 8.88
CA VAL A 316 -2.64 17.96 8.31
C VAL A 316 -1.28 17.74 8.99
N LEU A 317 -1.26 17.05 10.13
CA LEU A 317 -0.05 16.73 10.89
C LEU A 317 0.26 15.24 10.78
N LEU A 318 1.52 14.91 10.52
CA LEU A 318 1.98 13.52 10.50
C LEU A 318 2.03 12.97 11.94
N ALA A 319 1.48 11.78 12.15
CA ALA A 319 1.52 11.06 13.41
C ALA A 319 2.96 10.75 13.86
N ASN A 320 3.13 10.57 15.19
CA ASN A 320 4.44 10.25 15.77
C ASN A 320 4.72 8.75 15.83
N ASP A 321 3.70 7.90 15.76
CA ASP A 321 3.86 6.47 15.64
C ASP A 321 3.95 6.04 14.17
N TYR A 322 4.75 5.02 13.92
CA TYR A 322 5.03 4.50 12.58
C TYR A 322 3.76 4.08 11.84
N PHE A 323 2.87 3.33 12.52
CA PHE A 323 1.72 2.74 11.86
C PHE A 323 0.75 3.83 11.35
N ALA A 324 0.34 4.76 12.23
CA ALA A 324 -0.56 5.85 11.84
C ALA A 324 0.09 6.77 10.79
N ALA A 325 1.40 7.07 10.91
CA ALA A 325 2.12 7.86 9.92
C ALA A 325 2.15 7.17 8.54
N SER A 326 2.37 5.86 8.51
CA SER A 326 2.38 5.08 7.27
C SER A 326 1.01 5.06 6.60
N LEU A 327 -0.07 4.88 7.36
CA LEU A 327 -1.43 4.96 6.83
C LEU A 327 -1.76 6.36 6.28
N GLN A 328 -1.29 7.44 6.95
CA GLN A 328 -1.43 8.80 6.43
C GLN A 328 -0.69 9.00 5.09
N MET A 329 0.50 8.44 4.97
CA MET A 329 1.29 8.50 3.75
C MET A 329 0.64 7.68 2.62
N LEU A 330 0.13 6.47 2.90
CA LEU A 330 -0.59 5.64 1.95
C LEU A 330 -1.87 6.31 1.44
N ALA A 331 -2.64 6.95 2.30
CA ALA A 331 -3.86 7.65 1.92
C ALA A 331 -3.62 8.86 0.98
N ARG A 332 -2.37 9.27 0.78
CA ARG A 332 -1.95 10.39 -0.10
C ARG A 332 -1.40 9.95 -1.45
N GLN A 333 -1.30 8.63 -1.70
CA GLN A 333 -0.82 8.06 -2.96
C GLN A 333 -1.76 8.27 -4.16
#